data_bbc9bb00f21aec888907b62c22845215
#
_entry.id   bbc9bb00f21aec888907b62c22845215
#
_cell.length_a   1.000
_cell.length_b   1.000
_cell.length_c   1.000
_cell.angle_alpha   90.00
_cell.angle_beta   90.00
_cell.angle_gamma   90.00
#
_symmetry.space_group_name_H-M   'P 1'
#
loop_
_entity.id
_entity.type
_entity.pdbx_description
1 polymer ?
#
loop_
_entity_poly.entity_id
_entity_poly.type
_entity_poly.pdbx_seq_one_letter_code
_entity_poly.pdbx_strand_id
1 'polypeptide(L)'
;AVAIAKANAIAQGEPVRLAPVKGVGEVSWVTPILKNGMEVPVKEKADLLLSANAAAMAAGANFVNSQLFLINEQKYFASSDGSYIDQDIHRIWPNFTVTAIDKASGRFRTRNAFSSPVGMGYEYLDGGNSIALPNGLKAYNDRYDIVEDAAQAARHAVEKLKAPTVKPGKYDLVLDPSNLFLTIHENVGHPLELDRVLGYEANYAGTSFA
;
A
#
# COMPACT_ATOMS: atom_id res chain seq x y z
N ALA A 1 27.80 5.99 21.12
CA ALA A 1 26.69 4.99 21.15
C ALA A 1 26.84 4.03 22.35
N VAL A 2 27.92 3.19 22.40
CA VAL A 2 28.10 2.14 23.44
C VAL A 2 28.12 2.70 24.88
N ALA A 3 28.79 3.83 25.12
CA ALA A 3 28.84 4.43 26.46
C ALA A 3 27.45 4.94 26.91
N ILE A 4 26.66 5.50 26.00
CA ILE A 4 25.29 5.94 26.29
C ILE A 4 24.37 4.73 26.55
N ALA A 5 24.52 3.67 25.76
CA ALA A 5 23.75 2.43 25.96
C ALA A 5 24.04 1.80 27.32
N LYS A 6 25.31 1.76 27.75
CA LYS A 6 25.72 1.28 29.08
C LYS A 6 25.16 2.16 30.21
N ALA A 7 25.15 3.46 30.06
CA ALA A 7 24.58 4.39 31.04
C ALA A 7 23.06 4.20 31.16
N ASN A 8 22.36 4.05 30.03
CA ASN A 8 20.91 3.80 30.02
C ASN A 8 20.55 2.44 30.64
N ALA A 9 21.36 1.40 30.40
CA ALA A 9 21.16 0.08 30.98
C ALA A 9 21.22 0.07 32.52
N ILE A 10 22.00 0.98 33.14
CA ILE A 10 22.07 1.15 34.60
C ILE A 10 20.77 1.81 35.12
N ALA A 11 20.13 2.66 34.32
CA ALA A 11 18.90 3.37 34.69
C ALA A 11 17.63 2.52 34.47
N GLN A 12 17.70 1.41 33.69
CA GLN A 12 16.58 0.51 33.49
C GLN A 12 16.40 -0.45 34.68
N GLY A 13 15.17 -0.49 35.22
CA GLY A 13 14.85 -1.40 36.34
C GLY A 13 14.92 -2.88 35.94
N GLU A 14 14.13 -3.28 34.96
CA GLU A 14 14.17 -4.61 34.37
C GLU A 14 14.57 -4.57 32.88
N PRO A 15 15.54 -5.40 32.46
CA PRO A 15 15.90 -5.47 31.06
C PRO A 15 14.77 -6.12 30.24
N VAL A 16 14.41 -5.50 29.12
CA VAL A 16 13.51 -6.11 28.15
C VAL A 16 14.16 -7.38 27.61
N ARG A 17 13.47 -8.50 27.74
CA ARG A 17 13.87 -9.79 27.16
C ARG A 17 13.06 -10.07 25.92
N LEU A 18 13.72 -10.06 24.77
CA LEU A 18 13.11 -10.49 23.52
C LEU A 18 12.97 -12.02 23.48
N ALA A 19 11.97 -12.52 22.79
CA ALA A 19 11.85 -13.94 22.53
C ALA A 19 13.10 -14.45 21.80
N PRO A 20 13.60 -15.65 22.14
CA PRO A 20 14.75 -16.22 21.44
C PRO A 20 14.38 -16.50 19.98
N VAL A 21 15.16 -15.99 19.06
CA VAL A 21 15.01 -16.21 17.61
C VAL A 21 16.25 -16.93 17.11
N LYS A 22 16.03 -18.03 16.38
CA LYS A 22 17.14 -18.73 15.71
C LYS A 22 17.61 -17.89 14.53
N GLY A 23 18.90 -17.62 14.44
CA GLY A 23 19.50 -16.99 13.28
C GLY A 23 19.27 -17.79 12.01
N VAL A 24 19.03 -17.08 10.91
CA VAL A 24 18.75 -17.70 9.58
C VAL A 24 20.02 -17.87 8.73
N GLY A 25 21.18 -17.40 9.21
CA GLY A 25 22.42 -17.37 8.44
C GLY A 25 22.42 -16.27 7.39
N GLU A 26 23.13 -16.50 6.30
CA GLU A 26 23.19 -15.58 5.15
C GLU A 26 22.06 -15.90 4.17
N VAL A 27 21.20 -14.93 3.90
CA VAL A 27 20.05 -15.07 2.99
C VAL A 27 19.97 -13.83 2.10
N SER A 28 19.85 -14.05 0.80
CA SER A 28 19.56 -12.99 -0.18
C SER A 28 18.18 -13.22 -0.80
N TRP A 29 17.46 -12.14 -1.01
CA TRP A 29 16.15 -12.18 -1.67
C TRP A 29 15.98 -11.00 -2.62
N VAL A 30 15.38 -11.28 -3.78
CA VAL A 30 15.06 -10.28 -4.79
C VAL A 30 13.58 -10.40 -5.14
N THR A 31 12.86 -9.28 -5.21
CA THR A 31 11.49 -9.29 -5.73
C THR A 31 11.49 -9.82 -7.17
N PRO A 32 10.78 -10.92 -7.46
CA PRO A 32 10.69 -11.42 -8.83
C PRO A 32 9.90 -10.43 -9.69
N ILE A 33 10.58 -9.81 -10.66
CA ILE A 33 10.00 -8.88 -11.62
C ILE A 33 10.34 -9.31 -13.05
N LEU A 34 9.48 -8.99 -14.01
CA LEU A 34 9.74 -9.20 -15.43
C LEU A 34 10.29 -7.96 -16.12
N LYS A 35 9.82 -6.79 -15.70
CA LYS A 35 10.20 -5.51 -16.30
C LYS A 35 10.53 -4.50 -15.20
N ASN A 36 11.79 -4.12 -15.13
CA ASN A 36 12.22 -3.12 -14.15
C ASN A 36 11.60 -1.76 -14.47
N GLY A 37 10.69 -1.31 -13.63
CA GLY A 37 9.99 -0.04 -13.81
C GLY A 37 10.92 1.18 -13.76
N MET A 38 12.09 1.08 -13.10
CA MET A 38 13.06 2.18 -13.05
C MET A 38 13.71 2.42 -14.43
N GLU A 39 13.81 1.38 -15.26
CA GLU A 39 14.40 1.44 -16.61
C GLU A 39 13.40 1.86 -17.70
N VAL A 40 12.10 1.83 -17.40
CA VAL A 40 11.07 2.29 -18.35
C VAL A 40 11.24 3.80 -18.59
N PRO A 41 11.21 4.27 -19.85
CA PRO A 41 11.33 5.68 -20.15
C PRO A 41 10.25 6.54 -19.44
N VAL A 42 10.65 7.70 -18.94
CA VAL A 42 9.72 8.64 -18.28
C VAL A 42 8.55 9.02 -19.21
N LYS A 43 8.84 9.15 -20.51
CA LYS A 43 7.80 9.44 -21.50
C LYS A 43 6.71 8.37 -21.54
N GLU A 44 7.07 7.08 -21.54
CA GLU A 44 6.11 5.96 -21.57
C GLU A 44 5.22 5.99 -20.33
N LYS A 45 5.82 6.23 -19.14
CA LYS A 45 5.09 6.37 -17.87
C LYS A 45 4.12 7.56 -17.90
N ALA A 46 4.57 8.70 -18.42
CA ALA A 46 3.75 9.91 -18.54
C ALA A 46 2.61 9.70 -19.54
N ASP A 47 2.87 9.09 -20.69
CA ASP A 47 1.85 8.80 -21.70
C ASP A 47 0.74 7.88 -21.14
N LEU A 48 1.09 6.89 -20.33
CA LEU A 48 0.13 6.02 -19.67
C LEU A 48 -0.78 6.80 -18.70
N LEU A 49 -0.20 7.65 -17.84
CA LEU A 49 -0.97 8.48 -16.90
C LEU A 49 -1.86 9.50 -17.66
N LEU A 50 -1.37 10.11 -18.72
CA LEU A 50 -2.15 11.00 -19.56
C LEU A 50 -3.30 10.27 -20.24
N SER A 51 -3.10 9.03 -20.68
CA SER A 51 -4.16 8.19 -21.26
C SER A 51 -5.25 7.88 -20.22
N ALA A 52 -4.88 7.55 -19.00
CA ALA A 52 -5.82 7.33 -17.91
C ALA A 52 -6.61 8.62 -17.58
N ASN A 53 -5.93 9.77 -17.53
CA ASN A 53 -6.57 11.06 -17.31
C ASN A 53 -7.57 11.40 -18.44
N ALA A 54 -7.17 11.19 -19.69
CA ALA A 54 -8.04 11.43 -20.85
C ALA A 54 -9.29 10.52 -20.81
N ALA A 55 -9.13 9.25 -20.48
CA ALA A 55 -10.24 8.29 -20.36
C ALA A 55 -11.23 8.70 -19.25
N ALA A 56 -10.72 9.12 -18.09
CA ALA A 56 -11.56 9.60 -17.00
C ALA A 56 -12.30 10.90 -17.35
N MET A 57 -11.61 11.87 -17.99
CA MET A 57 -12.23 13.11 -18.45
C MET A 57 -13.34 12.85 -19.48
N ALA A 58 -13.09 11.93 -20.42
CA ALA A 58 -14.10 11.53 -21.41
C ALA A 58 -15.31 10.84 -20.75
N ALA A 59 -15.12 10.16 -19.62
CA ALA A 59 -16.18 9.50 -18.86
C ALA A 59 -16.92 10.43 -17.86
N GLY A 60 -16.61 11.74 -17.84
CA GLY A 60 -17.33 12.76 -17.08
C GLY A 60 -16.61 13.33 -15.87
N ALA A 61 -15.34 13.01 -15.67
CA ALA A 61 -14.54 13.66 -14.64
C ALA A 61 -14.32 15.17 -14.97
N ASN A 62 -14.22 15.97 -13.91
CA ASN A 62 -13.83 17.38 -14.04
C ASN A 62 -12.34 17.57 -13.72
N PHE A 63 -11.81 16.75 -12.80
CA PHE A 63 -10.40 16.73 -12.46
C PHE A 63 -9.91 15.29 -12.26
N VAL A 64 -8.67 15.07 -12.63
CA VAL A 64 -7.95 13.81 -12.38
C VAL A 64 -6.55 14.15 -11.89
N ASN A 65 -6.17 13.57 -10.78
CA ASN A 65 -4.80 13.56 -10.29
C ASN A 65 -4.29 12.12 -10.35
N SER A 66 -3.30 11.86 -11.18
CA SER A 66 -2.71 10.52 -11.34
C SER A 66 -1.24 10.51 -10.99
N GLN A 67 -0.78 9.42 -10.40
CA GLN A 67 0.57 9.24 -9.90
C GLN A 67 1.02 7.80 -10.17
N LEU A 68 2.32 7.63 -10.38
CA LEU A 68 2.95 6.32 -10.46
C LEU A 68 4.15 6.29 -9.53
N PHE A 69 4.08 5.51 -8.48
CA PHE A 69 5.18 5.28 -7.56
C PHE A 69 5.92 4.02 -7.99
N LEU A 70 7.24 4.16 -8.16
CA LEU A 70 8.18 3.08 -8.41
C LEU A 70 9.23 3.15 -7.34
N ILE A 71 9.40 2.08 -6.61
CA ILE A 71 10.34 2.00 -5.49
C ILE A 71 11.25 0.80 -5.73
N ASN A 72 12.55 1.04 -5.66
CA ASN A 72 13.56 0.01 -5.50
C ASN A 72 14.30 0.27 -4.20
N GLU A 73 14.19 -0.65 -3.27
CA GLU A 73 14.76 -0.56 -1.93
C GLU A 73 15.79 -1.66 -1.73
N GLN A 74 17.03 -1.28 -1.47
CA GLN A 74 18.09 -2.18 -1.02
C GLN A 74 18.08 -2.22 0.50
N LYS A 75 17.78 -3.37 1.08
CA LYS A 75 17.67 -3.53 2.53
C LYS A 75 18.67 -4.56 3.04
N TYR A 76 19.47 -4.17 4.01
CA TYR A 76 20.43 -5.02 4.69
C TYR A 76 20.08 -5.14 6.17
N PHE A 77 20.01 -6.36 6.66
CA PHE A 77 19.75 -6.64 8.07
C PHE A 77 20.80 -7.60 8.61
N ALA A 78 21.33 -7.29 9.79
CA ALA A 78 22.22 -8.19 10.52
C ALA A 78 21.85 -8.19 12.00
N SER A 79 21.87 -9.37 12.62
CA SER A 79 21.63 -9.53 14.05
C SER A 79 22.74 -10.34 14.73
N SER A 80 22.92 -10.11 16.05
CA SER A 80 23.82 -10.89 16.88
C SER A 80 23.39 -12.35 17.04
N ASP A 81 22.15 -12.69 16.66
CA ASP A 81 21.62 -14.06 16.67
C ASP A 81 22.09 -14.89 15.48
N GLY A 82 22.92 -14.30 14.60
CA GLY A 82 23.50 -14.98 13.46
C GLY A 82 22.66 -14.90 12.19
N SER A 83 21.97 -13.81 11.98
CA SER A 83 21.28 -13.51 10.73
C SER A 83 22.01 -12.40 9.95
N TYR A 84 22.20 -12.62 8.66
CA TYR A 84 22.56 -11.59 7.69
C TYR A 84 21.65 -11.72 6.48
N ILE A 85 20.84 -10.71 6.23
CA ILE A 85 19.83 -10.74 5.19
C ILE A 85 20.04 -9.52 4.28
N ASP A 86 20.11 -9.79 2.99
CA ASP A 86 20.12 -8.75 1.98
C ASP A 86 18.88 -8.90 1.09
N GLN A 87 18.25 -7.78 0.76
CA GLN A 87 17.01 -7.77 -0.01
C GLN A 87 17.04 -6.67 -1.06
N ASP A 88 16.67 -7.03 -2.31
CA ASP A 88 16.39 -6.10 -3.38
C ASP A 88 14.88 -6.09 -3.63
N ILE A 89 14.22 -5.05 -3.14
CA ILE A 89 12.77 -4.97 -3.09
C ILE A 89 12.27 -3.99 -4.13
N HIS A 90 11.48 -4.49 -5.09
CA HIS A 90 10.78 -3.67 -6.05
C HIS A 90 9.30 -3.57 -5.69
N ARG A 91 8.75 -2.35 -5.78
CA ARG A 91 7.32 -2.09 -5.61
C ARG A 91 6.84 -1.13 -6.68
N ILE A 92 5.62 -1.35 -7.11
CA ILE A 92 4.90 -0.45 -8.02
C ILE A 92 3.55 -0.11 -7.42
N TRP A 93 3.16 1.17 -7.53
CA TRP A 93 1.85 1.63 -7.12
C TRP A 93 1.34 2.71 -8.08
N PRO A 94 0.53 2.34 -9.07
CA PRO A 94 -0.25 3.27 -9.85
C PRO A 94 -1.41 3.79 -8.99
N ASN A 95 -1.62 5.09 -8.96
CA ASN A 95 -2.69 5.68 -8.18
C ASN A 95 -3.31 6.87 -8.92
N PHE A 96 -4.58 7.12 -8.66
CA PHE A 96 -5.26 8.34 -9.10
C PHE A 96 -6.43 8.69 -8.20
N THR A 97 -6.84 9.95 -8.27
CA THR A 97 -8.12 10.43 -7.73
C THR A 97 -8.87 11.14 -8.84
N VAL A 98 -10.07 10.66 -9.10
CA VAL A 98 -11.01 11.29 -10.03
C VAL A 98 -12.01 12.14 -9.25
N THR A 99 -12.34 13.32 -9.76
CA THR A 99 -13.32 14.23 -9.16
C THR A 99 -14.38 14.60 -10.20
N ALA A 100 -15.65 14.40 -9.86
CA ALA A 100 -16.80 14.91 -10.60
C ALA A 100 -17.46 16.05 -9.81
N ILE A 101 -17.90 17.10 -10.50
CA ILE A 101 -18.49 18.31 -9.93
C ILE A 101 -19.85 18.57 -10.55
N ASP A 102 -20.85 18.79 -9.72
CA ASP A 102 -22.12 19.40 -10.12
C ASP A 102 -21.94 20.93 -10.09
N LYS A 103 -21.79 21.53 -11.27
CA LYS A 103 -21.54 22.97 -11.40
C LYS A 103 -22.69 23.83 -10.88
N ALA A 104 -23.93 23.31 -10.84
CA ALA A 104 -25.09 24.08 -10.39
C ALA A 104 -25.12 24.21 -8.87
N SER A 105 -24.75 23.15 -8.15
CA SER A 105 -24.78 23.12 -6.69
C SER A 105 -23.40 23.30 -6.04
N GLY A 106 -22.31 23.23 -6.79
CA GLY A 106 -20.94 23.21 -6.28
C GLY A 106 -20.56 21.91 -5.57
N ARG A 107 -21.44 20.91 -5.52
CA ARG A 107 -21.12 19.62 -4.92
C ARG A 107 -20.12 18.87 -5.77
N PHE A 108 -19.23 18.14 -5.10
CA PHE A 108 -18.28 17.24 -5.77
C PHE A 108 -18.27 15.86 -5.14
N ARG A 109 -17.84 14.88 -5.90
CA ARG A 109 -17.61 13.51 -5.46
C ARG A 109 -16.32 12.99 -6.08
N THR A 110 -15.62 12.16 -5.32
CA THR A 110 -14.36 11.56 -5.73
C THR A 110 -14.44 10.03 -5.70
N ARG A 111 -13.54 9.42 -6.47
CA ARG A 111 -13.23 8.00 -6.37
C ARG A 111 -11.73 7.82 -6.64
N ASN A 112 -11.07 7.04 -5.78
CA ASN A 112 -9.66 6.70 -5.91
C ASN A 112 -9.47 5.44 -6.75
N ALA A 113 -8.24 5.21 -7.21
CA ALA A 113 -7.85 3.96 -7.83
C ALA A 113 -8.11 2.74 -6.91
N PHE A 114 -8.42 1.60 -7.50
CA PHE A 114 -8.53 0.34 -6.76
C PHE A 114 -7.18 -0.38 -6.60
N SER A 115 -6.11 0.17 -7.13
CA SER A 115 -4.77 -0.36 -6.95
C SER A 115 -4.27 -0.20 -5.53
N SER A 116 -3.36 -1.08 -5.15
CA SER A 116 -2.55 -0.99 -3.93
C SER A 116 -1.07 -1.13 -4.29
N PRO A 117 -0.14 -0.75 -3.40
CA PRO A 117 1.27 -1.07 -3.59
C PRO A 117 1.47 -2.58 -3.71
N VAL A 118 2.14 -3.03 -4.77
CA VAL A 118 2.43 -4.44 -5.01
C VAL A 118 3.92 -4.68 -5.23
N GLY A 119 4.41 -5.83 -4.81
CA GLY A 119 5.78 -6.29 -5.04
C GLY A 119 5.94 -6.86 -6.45
N MET A 120 5.86 -5.99 -7.45
CA MET A 120 5.98 -6.33 -8.87
C MET A 120 6.78 -5.26 -9.61
N GLY A 121 7.17 -5.57 -10.86
CA GLY A 121 7.72 -4.61 -11.80
C GLY A 121 6.64 -3.94 -12.65
N TYR A 122 7.08 -3.32 -13.76
CA TYR A 122 6.19 -2.59 -14.66
C TYR A 122 5.20 -3.49 -15.41
N GLU A 123 5.45 -4.80 -15.45
CA GLU A 123 4.52 -5.81 -15.99
C GLU A 123 3.13 -5.76 -15.32
N TYR A 124 3.02 -5.20 -14.12
CA TYR A 124 1.74 -4.96 -13.47
C TYR A 124 0.82 -4.03 -14.27
N LEU A 125 1.40 -3.14 -15.08
CA LEU A 125 0.66 -2.17 -15.90
C LEU A 125 0.54 -2.59 -17.36
N ASP A 126 1.56 -3.24 -17.94
CA ASP A 126 1.59 -3.56 -19.36
C ASP A 126 1.24 -5.01 -19.69
N GLY A 127 0.98 -5.83 -18.67
CA GLY A 127 0.46 -7.18 -18.86
C GLY A 127 1.52 -8.22 -19.25
N GLY A 128 2.63 -8.20 -18.53
CA GLY A 128 3.65 -9.26 -18.64
C GLY A 128 3.11 -10.66 -18.31
N ASN A 129 3.87 -11.70 -18.67
CA ASN A 129 3.53 -13.09 -18.35
C ASN A 129 3.58 -13.36 -16.85
N SER A 130 2.83 -14.35 -16.41
CA SER A 130 2.86 -14.79 -15.01
C SER A 130 4.24 -15.26 -14.56
N ILE A 131 4.69 -14.76 -13.42
CA ILE A 131 5.91 -15.21 -12.76
C ILE A 131 5.58 -16.44 -11.92
N ALA A 132 6.30 -17.55 -12.15
CA ALA A 132 6.27 -18.67 -11.24
C ALA A 132 7.08 -18.32 -9.98
N LEU A 133 6.43 -18.30 -8.83
CA LEU A 133 7.10 -18.13 -7.55
C LEU A 133 7.74 -19.45 -7.07
N PRO A 134 8.79 -19.36 -6.23
CA PRO A 134 9.30 -20.54 -5.52
C PRO A 134 8.14 -21.25 -4.79
N ASN A 135 8.19 -22.58 -4.71
CA ASN A 135 7.18 -23.45 -4.08
C ASN A 135 5.85 -23.61 -4.84
N GLY A 136 5.81 -23.35 -6.14
CA GLY A 136 4.62 -23.56 -6.94
C GLY A 136 3.48 -22.57 -6.71
N LEU A 137 3.70 -21.54 -5.91
CA LEU A 137 2.80 -20.41 -5.78
C LEU A 137 2.82 -19.62 -7.09
N LYS A 138 1.65 -19.33 -7.63
CA LYS A 138 1.54 -18.37 -8.74
C LYS A 138 1.53 -16.97 -8.14
N ALA A 139 2.36 -16.07 -8.65
CA ALA A 139 2.19 -14.66 -8.37
C ALA A 139 0.77 -14.27 -8.77
N TYR A 140 0.12 -13.46 -7.96
CA TYR A 140 -1.19 -12.89 -8.32
C TYR A 140 -0.95 -11.89 -9.45
N ASN A 141 -1.28 -12.30 -10.67
CA ASN A 141 -0.84 -11.65 -11.91
C ASN A 141 -1.95 -10.94 -12.63
N ASP A 142 -2.93 -10.45 -11.92
CA ASP A 142 -3.90 -9.62 -12.59
C ASP A 142 -3.25 -8.28 -12.94
N ARG A 143 -3.06 -8.08 -14.24
CA ARG A 143 -2.70 -6.77 -14.79
C ARG A 143 -3.69 -5.74 -14.26
N TYR A 144 -3.17 -4.64 -13.73
CA TYR A 144 -3.99 -3.49 -13.40
C TYR A 144 -4.15 -2.56 -14.61
N ASP A 145 -5.35 -2.48 -15.14
CA ASP A 145 -5.68 -1.54 -16.21
C ASP A 145 -6.07 -0.18 -15.62
N ILE A 146 -5.07 0.68 -15.46
CA ILE A 146 -5.26 2.03 -14.91
C ILE A 146 -6.19 2.89 -15.79
N VAL A 147 -6.21 2.66 -17.10
CA VAL A 147 -7.02 3.45 -18.03
C VAL A 147 -8.49 3.11 -17.87
N GLU A 148 -8.84 1.82 -17.85
CA GLU A 148 -10.22 1.40 -17.64
C GLU A 148 -10.70 1.72 -16.22
N ASP A 149 -9.87 1.50 -15.19
CA ASP A 149 -10.25 1.85 -13.82
C ASP A 149 -10.49 3.35 -13.65
N ALA A 150 -9.69 4.21 -14.30
CA ALA A 150 -9.90 5.66 -14.27
C ALA A 150 -11.20 6.09 -14.95
N ALA A 151 -11.54 5.48 -16.10
CA ALA A 151 -12.81 5.71 -16.77
C ALA A 151 -13.99 5.25 -15.91
N GLN A 152 -13.90 4.07 -15.29
CA GLN A 152 -14.94 3.58 -14.38
C GLN A 152 -15.07 4.44 -13.13
N ALA A 153 -13.95 4.92 -12.58
CA ALA A 153 -13.94 5.83 -11.45
C ALA A 153 -14.71 7.12 -11.74
N ALA A 154 -14.55 7.66 -12.94
CA ALA A 154 -15.28 8.84 -13.36
C ALA A 154 -16.80 8.57 -13.44
N ARG A 155 -17.21 7.46 -14.03
CA ARG A 155 -18.63 7.04 -14.04
C ARG A 155 -19.21 6.94 -12.63
N HIS A 156 -18.49 6.27 -11.71
CA HIS A 156 -18.90 6.13 -10.30
C HIS A 156 -18.95 7.48 -9.58
N ALA A 157 -18.01 8.40 -9.82
CA ALA A 157 -18.02 9.72 -9.21
C ALA A 157 -19.24 10.55 -9.68
N VAL A 158 -19.59 10.45 -10.96
CA VAL A 158 -20.80 11.09 -11.53
C VAL A 158 -22.09 10.49 -10.92
N GLU A 159 -22.16 9.18 -10.78
CA GLU A 159 -23.29 8.50 -10.11
C GLU A 159 -23.44 8.95 -8.65
N LYS A 160 -22.33 9.05 -7.92
CA LYS A 160 -22.32 9.54 -6.54
C LYS A 160 -22.88 10.95 -6.37
N LEU A 161 -22.78 11.81 -7.37
CA LEU A 161 -23.39 13.15 -7.33
C LEU A 161 -24.92 13.09 -7.22
N LYS A 162 -25.54 12.05 -7.81
CA LYS A 162 -26.99 11.83 -7.86
C LYS A 162 -27.46 10.88 -6.76
N ALA A 163 -26.55 10.18 -6.08
CA ALA A 163 -26.90 9.21 -5.08
C ALA A 163 -27.60 9.88 -3.87
N PRO A 164 -28.64 9.26 -3.32
CA PRO A 164 -29.27 9.72 -2.08
C PRO A 164 -28.32 9.55 -0.90
N THR A 165 -28.47 10.38 0.11
CA THR A 165 -27.76 10.21 1.38
C THR A 165 -28.32 9.02 2.12
N VAL A 166 -27.44 8.18 2.67
CA VAL A 166 -27.82 7.05 3.54
C VAL A 166 -28.53 7.59 4.79
N LYS A 167 -29.69 7.05 5.09
CA LYS A 167 -30.43 7.43 6.31
C LYS A 167 -29.79 6.77 7.53
N PRO A 168 -29.74 7.46 8.69
CA PRO A 168 -29.32 6.81 9.93
C PRO A 168 -30.18 5.58 10.23
N GLY A 169 -29.55 4.48 10.66
CA GLY A 169 -30.25 3.24 10.97
C GLY A 169 -29.28 2.09 11.22
N LYS A 170 -29.84 0.91 11.50
CA LYS A 170 -29.08 -0.34 11.56
C LYS A 170 -29.22 -1.05 10.22
N TYR A 171 -28.11 -1.50 9.69
CA TYR A 171 -28.02 -2.16 8.39
C TYR A 171 -27.07 -3.34 8.46
N ASP A 172 -27.38 -4.39 7.71
CA ASP A 172 -26.39 -5.41 7.38
C ASP A 172 -25.44 -4.85 6.34
N LEU A 173 -24.12 -5.02 6.54
CA LEU A 173 -23.10 -4.45 5.70
C LEU A 173 -22.30 -5.56 5.00
N VAL A 174 -22.13 -5.43 3.70
CA VAL A 174 -21.10 -6.14 2.94
C VAL A 174 -19.98 -5.17 2.66
N LEU A 175 -18.80 -5.41 3.24
CA LEU A 175 -17.64 -4.55 3.11
C LEU A 175 -16.67 -5.14 2.07
N ASP A 176 -16.37 -4.35 1.05
CA ASP A 176 -15.38 -4.68 0.04
C ASP A 176 -13.96 -4.61 0.64
N PRO A 177 -13.00 -5.44 0.20
CA PRO A 177 -11.61 -5.40 0.65
C PRO A 177 -10.96 -4.02 0.56
N SER A 178 -11.30 -3.21 -0.45
CA SER A 178 -10.81 -1.84 -0.60
C SER A 178 -11.27 -0.88 0.52
N ASN A 179 -12.31 -1.25 1.28
CA ASN A 179 -12.75 -0.53 2.47
C ASN A 179 -12.20 -1.17 3.75
N LEU A 180 -12.07 -2.50 3.78
CA LEU A 180 -11.67 -3.25 4.97
C LEU A 180 -10.21 -3.06 5.36
N PHE A 181 -9.29 -2.76 4.41
CA PHE A 181 -7.85 -2.70 4.71
C PHE A 181 -7.54 -1.74 5.86
N LEU A 182 -8.15 -0.56 5.87
CA LEU A 182 -7.94 0.42 6.94
C LEU A 182 -8.54 -0.05 8.27
N THR A 183 -9.73 -0.64 8.23
CA THR A 183 -10.38 -1.19 9.42
C THR A 183 -9.54 -2.30 10.06
N ILE A 184 -8.96 -3.20 9.24
CA ILE A 184 -8.05 -4.24 9.72
C ILE A 184 -6.76 -3.63 10.27
N HIS A 185 -6.19 -2.64 9.58
CA HIS A 185 -5.00 -1.92 10.03
C HIS A 185 -5.19 -1.32 11.43
N GLU A 186 -6.28 -0.58 11.62
CA GLU A 186 -6.55 0.13 12.89
C GLU A 186 -7.02 -0.80 14.03
N ASN A 187 -7.77 -1.85 13.71
CA ASN A 187 -8.36 -2.72 14.74
C ASN A 187 -7.52 -3.97 15.05
N VAL A 188 -6.60 -4.34 14.19
CA VAL A 188 -5.75 -5.53 14.37
C VAL A 188 -4.28 -5.15 14.36
N GLY A 189 -3.83 -4.43 13.34
CA GLY A 189 -2.42 -4.07 13.17
C GLY A 189 -1.88 -3.31 14.37
N HIS A 190 -2.36 -2.11 14.58
CA HIS A 190 -1.88 -1.25 15.66
C HIS A 190 -2.15 -1.77 17.08
N PRO A 191 -3.33 -2.30 17.43
CA PRO A 191 -3.54 -2.81 18.78
C PRO A 191 -2.63 -3.98 19.16
N LEU A 192 -2.17 -4.78 18.20
CA LEU A 192 -1.30 -5.92 18.45
C LEU A 192 0.21 -5.62 18.34
N GLU A 193 0.60 -4.37 18.17
CA GLU A 193 1.99 -3.95 18.30
C GLU A 193 2.49 -4.20 19.73
N LEU A 194 3.64 -4.87 19.86
CA LEU A 194 4.12 -5.34 21.15
C LEU A 194 4.36 -4.20 22.17
N ASP A 195 4.91 -3.08 21.74
CA ASP A 195 5.11 -1.90 22.57
C ASP A 195 3.80 -1.29 23.07
N ARG A 196 2.75 -1.33 22.25
CA ARG A 196 1.40 -0.91 22.68
C ARG A 196 0.80 -1.89 23.67
N VAL A 197 0.94 -3.21 23.43
CA VAL A 197 0.51 -4.27 24.38
C VAL A 197 1.21 -4.12 25.73
N LEU A 198 2.52 -3.80 25.72
CA LEU A 198 3.30 -3.57 26.94
C LEU A 198 3.07 -2.19 27.58
N GLY A 199 2.25 -1.34 26.99
CA GLY A 199 1.93 0.00 27.52
C GLY A 199 3.01 1.06 27.30
N TYR A 200 4.02 0.79 26.47
CA TYR A 200 5.12 1.74 26.23
C TYR A 200 4.67 2.97 25.42
N GLU A 201 3.59 2.85 24.69
CA GLU A 201 2.99 3.92 23.89
C GLU A 201 1.78 4.60 24.56
N ALA A 202 1.48 4.28 25.82
CA ALA A 202 0.23 4.70 26.48
C ALA A 202 -0.03 6.22 26.43
N ASN A 203 1.01 7.04 26.46
CA ASN A 203 0.92 8.50 26.42
C ASN A 203 0.88 9.08 24.99
N TYR A 204 1.13 8.27 23.97
CA TYR A 204 1.19 8.69 22.57
C TYR A 204 0.06 8.08 21.75
N ALA A 205 -0.09 6.77 21.77
CA ALA A 205 -1.00 6.02 20.92
C ALA A 205 -2.08 5.23 21.70
N GLY A 206 -2.10 5.35 23.02
CA GLY A 206 -3.02 4.63 23.90
C GLY A 206 -2.54 3.21 24.21
N THR A 207 -3.45 2.43 24.80
CA THR A 207 -3.19 1.04 25.22
C THR A 207 -3.84 0.05 24.27
N SER A 208 -3.37 -1.21 24.31
CA SER A 208 -3.99 -2.32 23.61
C SER A 208 -5.17 -2.90 24.40
N PHE A 209 -6.01 -3.65 23.72
CA PHE A 209 -7.01 -4.55 24.32
C PHE A 209 -6.44 -5.96 24.60
N ALA A 210 -5.23 -6.27 24.12
CA ALA A 210 -4.54 -7.55 24.28
C ALA A 210 -3.72 -7.59 25.56
#